data_0fd32c797a5fc3453a6cf2a804bc4910
#
_entry.id   0fd32c797a5fc3453a6cf2a804bc4910
#
_cell.length_a   1.000
_cell.length_b   1.000
_cell.length_c   1.000
_cell.angle_alpha   90.00
_cell.angle_beta   90.00
_cell.angle_gamma   90.00
#
_symmetry.space_group_name_H-M   'P 1'
#
loop_
_entity.id
_entity.type
_entity.pdbx_description
1 polymer ?
#
loop_
_entity_poly.entity_id
_entity_poly.type
_entity_poly.pdbx_seq_one_letter_code
_entity_poly.pdbx_strand_id
1 'polypeptide(L)'
;MHLFTIVFLCALAIGLLIELWLMGRHRQHITANRTQVPPAFTEKVSLEEHQKAADYTCAKLSLGRIELLFGALVLLAWTLGGGIDLLASLWQTSPWGTVVTGIGLILTFTLVNGIIDLPFSIYRTFVLEERFGFNRTTPKRFVMDMLLQTLVGLALGVPLLWAVLWLMQEAGEYWWFAAWLVWIAFMLMVTWIYPTVIAPIFNKFAPLEEGELKQRIETLLKRCDFTSKGIFIMDGSRRSGHGNAYFTGFGRNKRIVFFDTLIESLEDEETEAVLAHELGHFKKRHVLKHLAVAMTFTLVGLWLLGWLSTQEWFYQGLGVTSVSNALALLLFMLSVPIFTQFMQPVGNWLSRRHEFEADDFAHENSGAEHLINALVKLYRENASTLTPDPLYSAYHDSHPPAPVRIAHLSSKPGNLQTKGEAFT
;
A
#
# COMPACT_ATOMS: atom_id res chain seq x y z
N MET A 1 13.65 32.29 13.31
CA MET A 1 13.08 31.05 12.75
C MET A 1 13.69 30.87 11.35
N HIS A 2 14.24 29.69 11.05
CA HIS A 2 14.83 29.43 9.74
C HIS A 2 13.78 29.44 8.63
N LEU A 3 14.14 29.88 7.43
CA LEU A 3 13.21 29.86 6.27
C LEU A 3 12.67 28.44 6.01
N PHE A 4 13.54 27.43 6.13
CA PHE A 4 13.13 26.04 5.93
C PHE A 4 12.08 25.57 6.95
N THR A 5 12.17 26.01 8.21
CA THR A 5 11.13 25.77 9.24
C THR A 5 9.76 26.30 8.79
N ILE A 6 9.74 27.51 8.23
CA ILE A 6 8.48 28.12 7.75
C ILE A 6 7.94 27.29 6.58
N VAL A 7 8.77 26.94 5.61
CA VAL A 7 8.38 26.11 4.44
C VAL A 7 7.85 24.76 4.90
N PHE A 8 8.54 24.08 5.82
CA PHE A 8 8.13 22.80 6.37
C PHE A 8 6.77 22.89 7.11
N LEU A 9 6.60 23.88 7.98
CA LEU A 9 5.34 24.10 8.70
C LEU A 9 4.19 24.47 7.76
N CYS A 10 4.44 25.30 6.76
CA CYS A 10 3.44 25.63 5.75
C CYS A 10 3.03 24.39 4.95
N ALA A 11 3.99 23.58 4.49
CA ALA A 11 3.70 22.34 3.75
C ALA A 11 2.90 21.35 4.61
N LEU A 12 3.30 21.16 5.88
CA LEU A 12 2.56 20.33 6.84
C LEU A 12 1.14 20.84 7.05
N ALA A 13 0.95 22.15 7.32
CA ALA A 13 -0.35 22.75 7.55
C ALA A 13 -1.26 22.65 6.32
N ILE A 14 -0.74 22.94 5.14
CA ILE A 14 -1.49 22.81 3.86
C ILE A 14 -1.88 21.36 3.63
N GLY A 15 -0.96 20.41 3.80
CA GLY A 15 -1.25 18.98 3.67
C GLY A 15 -2.35 18.53 4.62
N LEU A 16 -2.26 18.90 5.92
CA LEU A 16 -3.30 18.60 6.92
C LEU A 16 -4.66 19.19 6.56
N LEU A 17 -4.69 20.44 6.08
CA LEU A 17 -5.94 21.09 5.68
C LEU A 17 -6.59 20.39 4.48
N ILE A 18 -5.80 20.02 3.46
CA ILE A 18 -6.27 19.27 2.29
C ILE A 18 -6.85 17.93 2.74
N GLU A 19 -6.11 17.17 3.53
CA GLU A 19 -6.53 15.84 4.01
C GLU A 19 -7.81 15.90 4.85
N LEU A 20 -7.88 16.79 5.82
CA LEU A 20 -9.06 16.95 6.67
C LEU A 20 -10.29 17.39 5.86
N TRP A 21 -10.09 18.27 4.87
CA TRP A 21 -11.14 18.72 3.98
C TRP A 21 -11.64 17.58 3.08
N LEU A 22 -10.73 16.82 2.45
CA LEU A 22 -11.07 15.68 1.63
C LEU A 22 -11.81 14.59 2.43
N MET A 23 -11.31 14.24 3.62
CA MET A 23 -11.98 13.30 4.52
C MET A 23 -13.38 13.80 4.95
N GLY A 24 -13.51 15.12 5.19
CA GLY A 24 -14.79 15.76 5.51
C GLY A 24 -15.80 15.63 4.38
N ARG A 25 -15.36 15.97 3.20
CA ARG A 25 -16.11 15.90 1.96
C ARG A 25 -16.54 14.45 1.66
N HIS A 26 -15.62 13.50 1.75
CA HIS A 26 -15.89 12.08 1.53
C HIS A 26 -16.95 11.53 2.50
N ARG A 27 -16.80 11.82 3.80
CA ARG A 27 -17.79 11.45 4.81
C ARG A 27 -19.18 12.03 4.50
N GLN A 28 -19.25 13.32 4.15
CA GLN A 28 -20.51 13.98 3.80
C GLN A 28 -21.18 13.33 2.59
N HIS A 29 -20.39 13.03 1.55
CA HIS A 29 -20.88 12.40 0.32
C HIS A 29 -21.44 10.99 0.58
N ILE A 30 -20.71 10.15 1.34
CA ILE A 30 -21.15 8.81 1.74
C ILE A 30 -22.44 8.89 2.55
N THR A 31 -22.50 9.79 3.55
CA THR A 31 -23.67 9.92 4.42
C THR A 31 -24.90 10.37 3.64
N ALA A 32 -24.74 11.28 2.69
CA ALA A 32 -25.83 11.75 1.83
C ALA A 32 -26.42 10.65 0.92
N ASN A 33 -25.59 9.69 0.52
CA ASN A 33 -26.00 8.58 -0.37
C ASN A 33 -26.30 7.26 0.38
N ARG A 34 -26.24 7.25 1.71
CA ARG A 34 -26.38 6.04 2.54
C ARG A 34 -27.74 5.36 2.45
N THR A 35 -28.79 6.10 2.11
CA THR A 35 -30.16 5.61 2.12
C THR A 35 -30.61 4.93 0.84
N GLN A 36 -29.81 4.99 -0.22
CA GLN A 36 -30.15 4.47 -1.52
C GLN A 36 -28.96 3.76 -2.17
N VAL A 37 -29.14 2.49 -2.53
CA VAL A 37 -28.16 1.72 -3.30
C VAL A 37 -28.06 2.32 -4.72
N PRO A 38 -26.84 2.58 -5.24
CA PRO A 38 -26.70 3.07 -6.62
C PRO A 38 -27.30 2.09 -7.64
N PRO A 39 -27.92 2.59 -8.72
CA PRO A 39 -28.66 1.74 -9.68
C PRO A 39 -27.88 0.55 -10.24
N ALA A 40 -26.57 0.71 -10.46
CA ALA A 40 -25.72 -0.37 -10.97
C ALA A 40 -25.54 -1.56 -10.00
N PHE A 41 -25.99 -1.44 -8.74
CA PHE A 41 -25.81 -2.43 -7.69
C PHE A 41 -27.10 -2.92 -7.05
N THR A 42 -28.27 -2.36 -7.41
CA THR A 42 -29.56 -2.64 -6.75
C THR A 42 -29.98 -4.11 -6.79
N GLU A 43 -29.59 -4.86 -7.84
CA GLU A 43 -29.92 -6.28 -7.97
C GLU A 43 -28.97 -7.20 -7.19
N LYS A 44 -27.81 -6.71 -6.75
CA LYS A 44 -26.71 -7.54 -6.21
C LYS A 44 -26.26 -7.15 -4.82
N VAL A 45 -26.62 -5.96 -4.34
CA VAL A 45 -26.25 -5.43 -3.02
C VAL A 45 -27.52 -4.95 -2.32
N SER A 46 -27.78 -5.47 -1.14
CA SER A 46 -28.88 -5.03 -0.30
C SER A 46 -28.63 -3.65 0.29
N LEU A 47 -29.71 -2.96 0.72
CA LEU A 47 -29.58 -1.68 1.42
C LEU A 47 -28.77 -1.80 2.71
N GLU A 48 -28.92 -2.92 3.44
CA GLU A 48 -28.18 -3.19 4.68
C GLU A 48 -26.67 -3.30 4.42
N GLU A 49 -26.27 -4.04 3.40
CA GLU A 49 -24.86 -4.17 2.99
C GLU A 49 -24.27 -2.82 2.55
N HIS A 50 -25.03 -2.03 1.79
CA HIS A 50 -24.64 -0.68 1.41
C HIS A 50 -24.46 0.23 2.62
N GLN A 51 -25.38 0.19 3.57
CA GLN A 51 -25.30 0.95 4.82
C GLN A 51 -24.11 0.49 5.68
N LYS A 52 -23.86 -0.81 5.78
CA LYS A 52 -22.68 -1.36 6.46
C LYS A 52 -21.39 -0.82 5.84
N ALA A 53 -21.28 -0.82 4.52
CA ALA A 53 -20.12 -0.29 3.80
C ALA A 53 -19.91 1.23 4.04
N ALA A 54 -21.00 1.99 4.04
CA ALA A 54 -20.98 3.43 4.36
C ALA A 54 -20.52 3.66 5.81
N ASP A 55 -21.09 2.94 6.78
CA ASP A 55 -20.76 3.07 8.21
C ASP A 55 -19.33 2.65 8.50
N TYR A 56 -18.86 1.55 7.88
CA TYR A 56 -17.47 1.10 8.01
C TYR A 56 -16.49 2.13 7.45
N THR A 57 -16.76 2.68 6.26
CA THR A 57 -15.90 3.72 5.68
C THR A 57 -15.89 4.99 6.55
N CYS A 58 -17.05 5.42 7.06
CA CYS A 58 -17.14 6.56 7.98
C CYS A 58 -16.38 6.32 9.30
N ALA A 59 -16.40 5.09 9.83
CA ALA A 59 -15.65 4.73 11.02
C ALA A 59 -14.13 4.77 10.78
N LYS A 60 -13.66 4.25 9.63
CA LYS A 60 -12.26 4.36 9.19
C LYS A 60 -11.81 5.81 9.04
N LEU A 61 -12.62 6.66 8.41
CA LEU A 61 -12.33 8.08 8.26
C LEU A 61 -12.24 8.80 9.62
N SER A 62 -13.07 8.40 10.59
CA SER A 62 -13.05 9.01 11.94
C SER A 62 -11.76 8.65 12.69
N LEU A 63 -11.33 7.39 12.63
CA LEU A 63 -10.04 6.96 13.19
C LEU A 63 -8.87 7.64 12.44
N GLY A 64 -8.89 7.63 11.11
CA GLY A 64 -7.83 8.22 10.29
C GLY A 64 -7.62 9.72 10.55
N ARG A 65 -8.67 10.48 10.89
CA ARG A 65 -8.53 11.89 11.30
C ARG A 65 -7.74 12.04 12.60
N ILE A 66 -8.00 11.16 13.57
CA ILE A 66 -7.29 11.18 14.85
C ILE A 66 -5.82 10.81 14.61
N GLU A 67 -5.57 9.76 13.83
CA GLU A 67 -4.22 9.31 13.46
C GLU A 67 -3.44 10.40 12.72
N LEU A 68 -4.08 11.09 11.77
CA LEU A 68 -3.48 12.20 11.02
C LEU A 68 -3.03 13.35 11.92
N LEU A 69 -3.93 13.83 12.80
CA LEU A 69 -3.62 14.93 13.70
C LEU A 69 -2.58 14.53 14.76
N PHE A 70 -2.72 13.33 15.30
CA PHE A 70 -1.76 12.80 16.27
C PHE A 70 -0.38 12.58 15.64
N GLY A 71 -0.30 12.02 14.44
CA GLY A 71 0.94 11.84 13.70
C GLY A 71 1.65 13.18 13.42
N ALA A 72 0.90 14.23 13.08
CA ALA A 72 1.46 15.57 12.93
C ALA A 72 2.05 16.13 14.24
N LEU A 73 1.37 15.92 15.38
CA LEU A 73 1.89 16.29 16.69
C LEU A 73 3.16 15.52 17.06
N VAL A 74 3.19 14.20 16.78
CA VAL A 74 4.37 13.36 17.01
C VAL A 74 5.54 13.81 16.12
N LEU A 75 5.29 14.12 14.83
CA LEU A 75 6.31 14.66 13.93
C LEU A 75 6.90 15.97 14.45
N LEU A 76 6.04 16.90 14.91
CA LEU A 76 6.48 18.16 15.49
C LEU A 76 7.24 17.96 16.81
N ALA A 77 6.82 17.02 17.65
CA ALA A 77 7.53 16.69 18.89
C ALA A 77 8.93 16.11 18.61
N TRP A 78 9.06 15.25 17.62
CA TRP A 78 10.35 14.72 17.20
C TRP A 78 11.27 15.79 16.61
N THR A 79 10.75 16.64 15.73
CA THR A 79 11.53 17.69 15.05
C THR A 79 11.67 18.93 15.96
N LEU A 80 10.80 19.90 15.79
CA LEU A 80 10.86 21.21 16.45
C LEU A 80 10.69 21.14 17.97
N GLY A 81 10.10 20.06 18.49
CA GLY A 81 9.97 19.79 19.94
C GLY A 81 11.23 19.22 20.60
N GLY A 82 12.32 19.03 19.84
CA GLY A 82 13.62 18.60 20.37
C GLY A 82 13.73 17.10 20.68
N GLY A 83 12.75 16.28 20.27
CA GLY A 83 12.78 14.83 20.52
C GLY A 83 13.97 14.14 19.87
N ILE A 84 14.35 14.54 18.64
CA ILE A 84 15.53 13.99 17.96
C ILE A 84 16.82 14.42 18.64
N ASP A 85 16.95 15.67 19.09
CA ASP A 85 18.14 16.14 19.83
C ASP A 85 18.27 15.40 21.18
N LEU A 86 17.17 15.17 21.88
CA LEU A 86 17.16 14.35 23.09
C LEU A 86 17.64 12.93 22.79
N LEU A 87 17.12 12.31 21.76
CA LEU A 87 17.51 10.97 21.34
C LEU A 87 19.00 10.92 20.93
N ALA A 88 19.47 11.92 20.17
CA ALA A 88 20.86 12.04 19.76
C ALA A 88 21.79 12.17 20.96
N SER A 89 21.41 12.96 21.98
CA SER A 89 22.19 13.14 23.21
C SER A 89 22.37 11.84 23.99
N LEU A 90 21.37 10.95 23.99
CA LEU A 90 21.47 9.63 24.63
C LEU A 90 22.48 8.71 23.93
N TRP A 91 22.67 8.88 22.65
CA TRP A 91 23.60 8.09 21.86
C TRP A 91 25.00 8.71 21.72
N GLN A 92 25.19 10.01 22.06
CA GLN A 92 26.50 10.68 21.98
C GLN A 92 27.58 10.06 22.85
N THR A 93 27.19 9.49 24.01
CA THR A 93 28.12 8.84 24.95
C THR A 93 28.42 7.38 24.59
N SER A 94 27.87 6.89 23.47
CA SER A 94 28.10 5.51 23.02
C SER A 94 29.58 5.26 22.72
N PRO A 95 30.16 4.17 23.23
CA PRO A 95 31.56 3.82 22.96
C PRO A 95 31.76 3.21 21.56
N TRP A 96 30.66 3.03 20.82
CA TRP A 96 30.68 2.36 19.52
C TRP A 96 30.98 3.37 18.39
N GLY A 97 31.53 2.87 17.27
CA GLY A 97 31.79 3.73 16.10
C GLY A 97 30.52 4.37 15.55
N THR A 98 30.71 5.43 14.75
CA THR A 98 29.64 6.32 14.23
C THR A 98 28.51 5.57 13.52
N VAL A 99 28.82 4.53 12.74
CA VAL A 99 27.82 3.72 12.02
C VAL A 99 26.93 2.96 12.99
N VAL A 100 27.51 2.27 13.99
CA VAL A 100 26.77 1.48 14.98
C VAL A 100 25.92 2.40 15.88
N THR A 101 26.46 3.54 16.29
CA THR A 101 25.73 4.57 17.04
C THR A 101 24.55 5.10 16.23
N GLY A 102 24.76 5.36 14.94
CA GLY A 102 23.68 5.79 14.04
C GLY A 102 22.59 4.76 13.84
N ILE A 103 22.94 3.47 13.73
CA ILE A 103 21.97 2.38 13.69
C ILE A 103 21.17 2.34 14.98
N GLY A 104 21.85 2.40 16.14
CA GLY A 104 21.18 2.40 17.43
C GLY A 104 20.19 3.55 17.59
N LEU A 105 20.56 4.75 17.17
CA LEU A 105 19.69 5.93 17.15
C LEU A 105 18.43 5.69 16.32
N ILE A 106 18.58 5.24 15.07
CA ILE A 106 17.45 5.02 14.14
C ILE A 106 16.56 3.86 14.64
N LEU A 107 17.14 2.79 15.16
CA LEU A 107 16.36 1.68 15.73
C LEU A 107 15.59 2.10 16.99
N THR A 108 16.19 2.92 17.86
CA THR A 108 15.50 3.46 19.04
C THR A 108 14.34 4.37 18.64
N PHE A 109 14.56 5.24 17.65
CA PHE A 109 13.51 6.07 17.06
C PHE A 109 12.37 5.19 16.52
N THR A 110 12.69 4.16 15.74
CA THR A 110 11.70 3.24 15.14
C THR A 110 10.93 2.49 16.23
N LEU A 111 11.60 2.02 17.28
CA LEU A 111 10.95 1.35 18.40
C LEU A 111 9.99 2.26 19.14
N VAL A 112 10.40 3.51 19.46
CA VAL A 112 9.54 4.47 20.15
C VAL A 112 8.31 4.79 19.32
N ASN A 113 8.45 5.03 18.00
CA ASN A 113 7.30 5.25 17.13
C ASN A 113 6.39 4.01 17.04
N GLY A 114 6.96 2.80 16.97
CA GLY A 114 6.16 1.57 17.01
C GLY A 114 5.34 1.42 18.28
N ILE A 115 5.88 1.85 19.44
CA ILE A 115 5.14 1.88 20.71
C ILE A 115 4.04 2.94 20.69
N ILE A 116 4.32 4.12 20.13
CA ILE A 116 3.35 5.22 19.97
C ILE A 116 2.17 4.81 19.07
N ASP A 117 2.43 4.06 18.00
CA ASP A 117 1.43 3.62 17.02
C ASP A 117 0.64 2.37 17.47
N LEU A 118 1.17 1.62 18.44
CA LEU A 118 0.57 0.35 18.90
C LEU A 118 -0.89 0.49 19.38
N PRO A 119 -1.29 1.51 20.15
CA PRO A 119 -2.69 1.70 20.55
C PRO A 119 -3.66 1.83 19.36
N PHE A 120 -3.25 2.53 18.29
CA PHE A 120 -4.06 2.67 17.08
C PHE A 120 -4.21 1.34 16.33
N SER A 121 -3.13 0.57 16.24
CA SER A 121 -3.13 -0.76 15.63
C SER A 121 -4.05 -1.73 16.40
N ILE A 122 -3.99 -1.73 17.74
CA ILE A 122 -4.88 -2.52 18.60
C ILE A 122 -6.33 -2.09 18.42
N TYR A 123 -6.63 -0.79 18.44
CA TYR A 123 -7.98 -0.26 18.25
C TYR A 123 -8.54 -0.62 16.88
N ARG A 124 -7.74 -0.46 15.83
CA ARG A 124 -8.12 -0.81 14.46
C ARG A 124 -8.51 -2.30 14.37
N THR A 125 -7.66 -3.19 14.88
CA THR A 125 -7.85 -4.64 14.76
C THR A 125 -8.99 -5.14 15.64
N PHE A 126 -8.97 -4.82 16.95
CA PHE A 126 -9.85 -5.46 17.93
C PHE A 126 -11.12 -4.66 18.26
N VAL A 127 -11.23 -3.43 17.78
CA VAL A 127 -12.44 -2.62 17.97
C VAL A 127 -13.11 -2.31 16.63
N LEU A 128 -12.38 -1.73 15.69
CA LEU A 128 -12.96 -1.30 14.42
C LEU A 128 -13.26 -2.50 13.52
N GLU A 129 -12.27 -3.33 13.19
CA GLU A 129 -12.46 -4.50 12.31
C GLU A 129 -13.39 -5.55 12.95
N GLU A 130 -13.32 -5.73 14.28
CA GLU A 130 -14.22 -6.60 15.03
C GLU A 130 -15.67 -6.14 14.94
N ARG A 131 -15.93 -4.84 15.12
CA ARG A 131 -17.28 -4.26 15.03
C ARG A 131 -17.96 -4.52 13.69
N PHE A 132 -17.22 -4.59 12.61
CA PHE A 132 -17.75 -4.84 11.26
C PHE A 132 -17.63 -6.29 10.80
N GLY A 133 -17.08 -7.16 11.65
CA GLY A 133 -16.98 -8.61 11.40
C GLY A 133 -15.83 -9.03 10.50
N PHE A 134 -14.78 -8.18 10.35
CA PHE A 134 -13.61 -8.47 9.54
C PHE A 134 -12.43 -9.03 10.31
N ASN A 135 -12.37 -8.79 11.64
CA ASN A 135 -11.30 -9.34 12.45
C ASN A 135 -11.45 -10.85 12.64
N ARG A 136 -10.43 -11.59 12.23
CA ARG A 136 -10.26 -13.03 12.52
C ARG A 136 -8.96 -13.31 13.30
N THR A 137 -8.25 -12.26 13.66
CA THR A 137 -6.99 -12.33 14.40
C THR A 137 -7.24 -12.47 15.90
N THR A 138 -6.52 -13.39 16.54
CA THR A 138 -6.49 -13.50 18.01
C THR A 138 -5.39 -12.60 18.60
N PRO A 139 -5.50 -12.16 19.88
CA PRO A 139 -4.44 -11.39 20.53
C PRO A 139 -3.08 -12.08 20.50
N LYS A 140 -3.04 -13.41 20.68
CA LYS A 140 -1.80 -14.20 20.60
C LYS A 140 -1.18 -14.12 19.21
N ARG A 141 -2.00 -14.21 18.16
CA ARG A 141 -1.52 -14.10 16.77
C ARG A 141 -1.03 -12.70 16.47
N PHE A 142 -1.77 -11.68 16.89
CA PHE A 142 -1.38 -10.28 16.74
C PHE A 142 0.02 -10.03 17.31
N VAL A 143 0.29 -10.47 18.54
CA VAL A 143 1.61 -10.32 19.17
C VAL A 143 2.67 -11.14 18.42
N MET A 144 2.34 -12.38 18.01
CA MET A 144 3.30 -13.20 17.25
C MET A 144 3.64 -12.58 15.89
N ASP A 145 2.65 -12.09 15.17
CA ASP A 145 2.85 -11.42 13.87
C ASP A 145 3.68 -10.13 14.06
N MET A 146 3.44 -9.36 15.11
CA MET A 146 4.23 -8.17 15.46
C MET A 146 5.70 -8.54 15.73
N LEU A 147 5.96 -9.58 16.50
CA LEU A 147 7.32 -10.06 16.78
C LEU A 147 8.01 -10.55 15.50
N LEU A 148 7.32 -11.36 14.69
CA LEU A 148 7.86 -11.85 13.42
C LEU A 148 8.15 -10.71 12.44
N GLN A 149 7.25 -9.74 12.31
CA GLN A 149 7.47 -8.54 11.49
C GLN A 149 8.69 -7.75 11.97
N THR A 150 8.83 -7.57 13.27
CA THR A 150 10.01 -6.90 13.86
C THR A 150 11.29 -7.68 13.55
N LEU A 151 11.31 -8.99 13.73
CA LEU A 151 12.50 -9.82 13.43
C LEU A 151 12.87 -9.77 11.94
N VAL A 152 11.92 -9.92 11.06
CA VAL A 152 12.16 -9.81 9.60
C VAL A 152 12.61 -8.40 9.24
N GLY A 153 11.98 -7.37 9.82
CA GLY A 153 12.37 -5.98 9.64
C GLY A 153 13.80 -5.69 10.09
N LEU A 154 14.22 -6.21 11.24
CA LEU A 154 15.60 -6.11 11.73
C LEU A 154 16.57 -6.90 10.85
N ALA A 155 16.22 -8.13 10.47
CA ALA A 155 17.09 -8.97 9.65
C ALA A 155 17.39 -8.38 8.26
N LEU A 156 16.45 -7.66 7.69
CA LEU A 156 16.59 -7.00 6.39
C LEU A 156 17.05 -5.54 6.54
N GLY A 157 16.50 -4.80 7.49
CA GLY A 157 16.71 -3.37 7.64
C GLY A 157 18.06 -3.02 8.24
N VAL A 158 18.56 -3.79 9.24
CA VAL A 158 19.85 -3.48 9.88
C VAL A 158 21.03 -3.60 8.90
N PRO A 159 21.16 -4.67 8.09
CA PRO A 159 22.22 -4.74 7.09
C PRO A 159 22.14 -3.63 6.04
N LEU A 160 20.93 -3.29 5.59
CA LEU A 160 20.74 -2.19 4.64
C LEU A 160 21.14 -0.84 5.26
N LEU A 161 20.68 -0.57 6.47
CA LEU A 161 21.00 0.65 7.20
C LEU A 161 22.50 0.78 7.46
N TRP A 162 23.14 -0.35 7.85
CA TRP A 162 24.58 -0.41 8.00
C TRP A 162 25.30 -0.05 6.67
N ALA A 163 24.89 -0.65 5.56
CA ALA A 163 25.49 -0.42 4.27
C ALA A 163 25.35 1.06 3.84
N VAL A 164 24.15 1.64 4.03
CA VAL A 164 23.90 3.05 3.68
C VAL A 164 24.77 3.99 4.54
N LEU A 165 24.75 3.83 5.88
CA LEU A 165 25.52 4.69 6.79
C LEU A 165 27.04 4.53 6.58
N TRP A 166 27.49 3.32 6.28
CA TRP A 166 28.91 3.07 5.95
C TRP A 166 29.30 3.76 4.64
N LEU A 167 28.47 3.69 3.60
CA LEU A 167 28.70 4.41 2.34
C LEU A 167 28.69 5.93 2.53
N MET A 168 27.79 6.46 3.35
CA MET A 168 27.77 7.89 3.71
C MET A 168 29.06 8.34 4.37
N GLN A 169 29.75 7.44 5.08
CA GLN A 169 31.00 7.76 5.78
C GLN A 169 32.22 7.60 4.88
N GLU A 170 32.29 6.52 4.06
CA GLU A 170 33.53 6.08 3.41
C GLU A 170 33.56 6.29 1.89
N ALA A 171 32.41 6.42 1.20
CA ALA A 171 32.37 6.41 -0.27
C ALA A 171 32.56 7.80 -0.91
N GLY A 172 32.89 8.85 -0.13
CA GLY A 172 33.16 10.19 -0.62
C GLY A 172 31.94 10.87 -1.23
N GLU A 173 32.17 11.79 -2.18
CA GLU A 173 31.13 12.69 -2.72
C GLU A 173 29.95 11.94 -3.41
N TYR A 174 30.22 10.78 -4.02
CA TYR A 174 29.22 10.02 -4.78
C TYR A 174 28.59 8.88 -3.97
N TRP A 175 28.67 8.92 -2.63
CA TRP A 175 28.09 7.89 -1.77
C TRP A 175 26.60 7.63 -2.05
N TRP A 176 25.84 8.66 -2.38
CA TRP A 176 24.41 8.58 -2.68
C TRP A 176 24.10 7.70 -3.89
N PHE A 177 24.98 7.70 -4.91
CA PHE A 177 24.83 6.83 -6.08
C PHE A 177 25.15 5.38 -5.73
N ALA A 178 26.21 5.13 -4.95
CA ALA A 178 26.53 3.80 -4.44
C ALA A 178 25.40 3.25 -3.54
N ALA A 179 24.85 4.08 -2.65
CA ALA A 179 23.69 3.75 -1.83
C ALA A 179 22.46 3.43 -2.67
N TRP A 180 22.23 4.15 -3.77
CA TRP A 180 21.16 3.85 -4.71
C TRP A 180 21.34 2.48 -5.38
N LEU A 181 22.55 2.11 -5.80
CA LEU A 181 22.81 0.77 -6.35
C LEU A 181 22.54 -0.34 -5.32
N VAL A 182 22.98 -0.13 -4.07
CA VAL A 182 22.68 -1.04 -2.95
C VAL A 182 21.17 -1.14 -2.73
N TRP A 183 20.46 -0.03 -2.73
CA TRP A 183 19.01 0.01 -2.60
C TRP A 183 18.30 -0.77 -3.71
N ILE A 184 18.69 -0.59 -4.97
CA ILE A 184 18.13 -1.33 -6.10
C ILE A 184 18.39 -2.84 -5.95
N ALA A 185 19.64 -3.22 -5.64
CA ALA A 185 19.98 -4.62 -5.41
C ALA A 185 19.15 -5.23 -4.27
N PHE A 186 18.99 -4.50 -3.16
CA PHE A 186 18.16 -4.88 -2.03
C PHE A 186 16.69 -5.05 -2.41
N MET A 187 16.12 -4.10 -3.14
CA MET A 187 14.73 -4.14 -3.58
C MET A 187 14.46 -5.34 -4.51
N LEU A 188 15.36 -5.60 -5.46
CA LEU A 188 15.26 -6.75 -6.35
C LEU A 188 15.42 -8.07 -5.58
N MET A 189 16.35 -8.13 -4.63
CA MET A 189 16.53 -9.29 -3.74
C MET A 189 15.26 -9.55 -2.93
N VAL A 190 14.70 -8.56 -2.25
CA VAL A 190 13.47 -8.70 -1.47
C VAL A 190 12.32 -9.16 -2.35
N THR A 191 12.14 -8.57 -3.53
CA THR A 191 11.09 -8.98 -4.48
C THR A 191 11.24 -10.45 -4.89
N TRP A 192 12.48 -10.93 -5.03
CA TRP A 192 12.76 -12.31 -5.41
C TRP A 192 12.55 -13.30 -4.25
N ILE A 193 12.98 -12.96 -3.02
CA ILE A 193 12.85 -13.85 -1.86
C ILE A 193 11.45 -13.80 -1.22
N TYR A 194 10.68 -12.71 -1.43
CA TYR A 194 9.39 -12.50 -0.79
C TYR A 194 8.44 -13.72 -0.91
N PRO A 195 8.14 -14.24 -2.13
CA PRO A 195 7.16 -15.31 -2.28
C PRO A 195 7.62 -16.67 -1.77
N THR A 196 8.92 -16.85 -1.58
CA THR A 196 9.50 -18.16 -1.23
C THR A 196 10.02 -18.25 0.19
N VAL A 197 10.38 -17.11 0.80
CA VAL A 197 10.98 -17.05 2.14
C VAL A 197 10.13 -16.18 3.07
N ILE A 198 9.81 -14.93 2.68
CA ILE A 198 9.17 -13.98 3.59
C ILE A 198 7.69 -14.33 3.79
N ALA A 199 6.92 -14.46 2.71
CA ALA A 199 5.49 -14.72 2.79
C ALA A 199 5.15 -16.04 3.55
N PRO A 200 5.90 -17.16 3.40
CA PRO A 200 5.67 -18.38 4.15
C PRO A 200 5.93 -18.30 5.67
N ILE A 201 6.66 -17.29 6.14
CA ILE A 201 6.82 -17.02 7.58
C ILE A 201 5.46 -16.65 8.21
N PHE A 202 4.64 -15.94 7.46
CA PHE A 202 3.37 -15.38 7.94
C PHE A 202 2.17 -16.24 7.57
N ASN A 203 2.15 -16.86 6.39
CA ASN A 203 0.99 -17.54 5.82
C ASN A 203 1.35 -18.94 5.35
N LYS A 204 0.35 -19.81 5.33
CA LYS A 204 0.47 -21.12 4.69
C LYS A 204 0.00 -21.03 3.25
N PHE A 205 0.72 -21.70 2.37
CA PHE A 205 0.41 -21.79 0.95
C PHE A 205 0.16 -23.25 0.60
N ALA A 206 -0.98 -23.52 -0.04
CA ALA A 206 -1.29 -24.81 -0.61
C ALA A 206 -1.40 -24.66 -2.15
N PRO A 207 -0.93 -25.63 -2.95
CA PRO A 207 -1.24 -25.64 -4.37
C PRO A 207 -2.75 -25.67 -4.61
N LEU A 208 -3.23 -24.99 -5.64
CA LEU A 208 -4.63 -25.13 -6.07
C LEU A 208 -4.88 -26.57 -6.48
N GLU A 209 -5.92 -27.18 -5.91
CA GLU A 209 -6.31 -28.56 -6.19
C GLU A 209 -6.71 -28.74 -7.65
N GLU A 210 -6.60 -30.00 -8.13
CA GLU A 210 -7.07 -30.36 -9.47
C GLU A 210 -8.60 -30.20 -9.54
N GLY A 211 -9.07 -29.48 -10.56
CA GLY A 211 -10.49 -29.18 -10.72
C GLY A 211 -10.76 -28.26 -11.89
N GLU A 212 -12.02 -27.87 -12.04
CA GLU A 212 -12.47 -27.03 -13.14
C GLU A 212 -11.78 -25.66 -13.13
N LEU A 213 -11.71 -25.01 -11.97
CA LEU A 213 -11.03 -23.72 -11.80
C LEU A 213 -9.57 -23.78 -12.26
N LYS A 214 -8.82 -24.82 -11.84
CA LYS A 214 -7.41 -24.97 -12.25
C LYS A 214 -7.26 -25.12 -13.75
N GLN A 215 -8.10 -25.94 -14.39
CA GLN A 215 -8.09 -26.13 -15.84
C GLN A 215 -8.42 -24.84 -16.60
N ARG A 216 -9.40 -24.06 -16.13
CA ARG A 216 -9.74 -22.74 -16.66
C ARG A 216 -8.55 -21.79 -16.59
N ILE A 217 -7.93 -21.69 -15.41
CA ILE A 217 -6.76 -20.84 -15.19
C ILE A 217 -5.60 -21.25 -16.10
N GLU A 218 -5.28 -22.54 -16.19
CA GLU A 218 -4.22 -23.02 -17.07
C GLU A 218 -4.50 -22.74 -18.55
N THR A 219 -5.77 -22.82 -18.96
CA THR A 219 -6.21 -22.49 -20.32
C THR A 219 -6.04 -20.99 -20.59
N LEU A 220 -6.44 -20.13 -19.64
CA LEU A 220 -6.22 -18.68 -19.71
C LEU A 220 -4.72 -18.34 -19.80
N LEU A 221 -3.88 -18.97 -18.96
CA LEU A 221 -2.44 -18.76 -18.98
C LEU A 221 -1.81 -19.15 -20.32
N LYS A 222 -2.21 -20.28 -20.90
CA LYS A 222 -1.77 -20.73 -22.25
C LYS A 222 -2.21 -19.74 -23.32
N ARG A 223 -3.48 -19.32 -23.31
CA ARG A 223 -4.02 -18.33 -24.26
C ARG A 223 -3.28 -17.01 -24.19
N CYS A 224 -2.91 -16.59 -22.98
CA CYS A 224 -2.15 -15.36 -22.75
C CYS A 224 -0.62 -15.54 -22.88
N ASP A 225 -0.11 -16.70 -23.30
CA ASP A 225 1.34 -16.98 -23.34
C ASP A 225 2.04 -16.55 -22.03
N PHE A 226 1.54 -17.06 -20.91
CA PHE A 226 2.05 -16.75 -19.58
C PHE A 226 2.53 -18.02 -18.88
N THR A 227 3.76 -18.00 -18.38
CA THR A 227 4.36 -19.10 -17.62
C THR A 227 4.37 -18.77 -16.13
N SER A 228 3.80 -19.65 -15.31
CA SER A 228 3.88 -19.59 -13.84
C SER A 228 4.53 -20.82 -13.26
N LYS A 229 5.10 -20.72 -12.07
CA LYS A 229 5.61 -21.88 -11.28
C LYS A 229 4.51 -22.60 -10.50
N GLY A 230 3.28 -22.11 -10.56
CA GLY A 230 2.14 -22.70 -9.90
C GLY A 230 1.12 -21.66 -9.43
N ILE A 231 -0.03 -22.19 -9.09
CA ILE A 231 -1.18 -21.48 -8.57
C ILE A 231 -1.34 -21.91 -7.12
N PHE A 232 -1.43 -20.96 -6.19
CA PHE A 232 -1.45 -21.22 -4.77
C PHE A 232 -2.64 -20.56 -4.11
N ILE A 233 -3.16 -21.19 -3.08
CA ILE A 233 -4.13 -20.62 -2.13
C ILE A 233 -3.38 -20.29 -0.85
N MET A 234 -3.60 -19.07 -0.35
CA MET A 234 -3.04 -18.57 0.91
C MET A 234 -4.12 -18.50 1.98
N ASP A 235 -3.80 -18.91 3.21
CA ASP A 235 -4.71 -18.91 4.37
C ASP A 235 -4.96 -17.49 4.94
N GLY A 236 -5.42 -16.56 4.10
CA GLY A 236 -5.72 -15.17 4.48
C GLY A 236 -6.84 -15.06 5.52
N SER A 237 -7.82 -15.97 5.45
CA SER A 237 -8.97 -16.08 6.37
C SER A 237 -8.57 -16.20 7.86
N ARG A 238 -7.33 -16.58 8.16
CA ARG A 238 -6.83 -16.66 9.53
C ARG A 238 -6.64 -15.30 10.20
N ARG A 239 -6.62 -14.21 9.44
CA ARG A 239 -6.38 -12.84 9.93
C ARG A 239 -7.52 -11.89 9.61
N SER A 240 -8.06 -11.99 8.42
CA SER A 240 -9.08 -11.07 7.93
C SER A 240 -10.13 -11.77 7.08
N GLY A 241 -11.33 -11.21 7.05
CA GLY A 241 -12.40 -11.62 6.15
C GLY A 241 -12.25 -11.07 4.73
N HIS A 242 -11.29 -10.18 4.48
CA HIS A 242 -11.11 -9.55 3.17
C HIS A 242 -10.51 -10.52 2.14
N GLY A 243 -11.15 -10.57 0.94
CA GLY A 243 -10.65 -11.34 -0.20
C GLY A 243 -9.65 -10.54 -1.03
N ASN A 244 -8.61 -11.23 -1.55
CA ASN A 244 -7.62 -10.64 -2.44
C ASN A 244 -6.95 -11.70 -3.33
N ALA A 245 -6.31 -11.26 -4.44
CA ALA A 245 -5.43 -12.08 -5.27
C ALA A 245 -4.23 -11.23 -5.70
N TYR A 246 -3.09 -11.86 -5.96
CA TYR A 246 -1.91 -11.15 -6.45
C TYR A 246 -0.94 -12.05 -7.21
N PHE A 247 -0.17 -11.43 -8.11
CA PHE A 247 1.00 -12.05 -8.71
C PHE A 247 2.25 -11.67 -7.94
N THR A 248 3.18 -12.62 -7.83
CA THR A 248 4.46 -12.39 -7.18
C THR A 248 5.57 -13.16 -7.89
N GLY A 249 6.82 -12.72 -7.69
CA GLY A 249 8.01 -13.31 -8.28
C GLY A 249 8.41 -12.69 -9.63
N PHE A 250 9.61 -13.04 -10.08
CA PHE A 250 10.26 -12.48 -11.28
C PHE A 250 10.66 -13.57 -12.28
N GLY A 251 10.62 -13.25 -13.57
CA GLY A 251 11.06 -14.17 -14.63
C GLY A 251 10.28 -15.48 -14.65
N ARG A 252 10.97 -16.61 -14.50
CA ARG A 252 10.37 -17.96 -14.44
C ARG A 252 9.83 -18.34 -13.05
N ASN A 253 10.03 -17.51 -12.02
CA ASN A 253 9.59 -17.77 -10.64
C ASN A 253 8.26 -17.08 -10.29
N LYS A 254 7.46 -16.75 -11.27
CA LYS A 254 6.14 -16.14 -11.07
C LYS A 254 5.19 -17.12 -10.42
N ARG A 255 4.46 -16.66 -9.41
CA ARG A 255 3.41 -17.39 -8.71
C ARG A 255 2.12 -16.60 -8.75
N ILE A 256 1.03 -17.30 -8.88
CA ILE A 256 -0.32 -16.77 -8.72
C ILE A 256 -0.77 -17.17 -7.33
N VAL A 257 -1.24 -16.20 -6.55
CA VAL A 257 -1.70 -16.45 -5.18
C VAL A 257 -3.10 -15.88 -5.03
N PHE A 258 -4.04 -16.73 -4.68
CA PHE A 258 -5.38 -16.37 -4.26
C PHE A 258 -5.49 -16.48 -2.74
N PHE A 259 -6.25 -15.60 -2.12
CA PHE A 259 -6.68 -15.80 -0.74
C PHE A 259 -7.80 -16.84 -0.72
N ASP A 260 -7.81 -17.68 0.31
CA ASP A 260 -8.89 -18.63 0.53
C ASP A 260 -10.26 -17.93 0.56
N THR A 261 -10.37 -16.78 1.21
CA THR A 261 -11.58 -15.93 1.25
C THR A 261 -12.06 -15.50 -0.14
N LEU A 262 -11.16 -15.26 -1.09
CA LEU A 262 -11.52 -14.89 -2.46
C LEU A 262 -12.13 -16.09 -3.21
N ILE A 263 -11.47 -17.25 -3.15
CA ILE A 263 -11.93 -18.47 -3.83
C ILE A 263 -13.29 -18.93 -3.27
N GLU A 264 -13.53 -18.75 -1.96
CA GLU A 264 -14.82 -19.07 -1.34
C GLU A 264 -15.96 -18.14 -1.78
N SER A 265 -15.65 -16.91 -2.20
CA SER A 265 -16.65 -15.88 -2.52
C SER A 265 -16.97 -15.75 -4.00
N LEU A 266 -16.07 -16.17 -4.90
CA LEU A 266 -16.19 -16.02 -6.34
C LEU A 266 -16.49 -17.37 -7.01
N GLU A 267 -17.21 -17.32 -8.13
CA GLU A 267 -17.37 -18.45 -9.04
C GLU A 267 -16.11 -18.61 -9.91
N ASP A 268 -15.96 -19.78 -10.55
CA ASP A 268 -14.77 -20.10 -11.33
C ASP A 268 -14.53 -19.10 -12.47
N GLU A 269 -15.60 -18.68 -13.16
CA GLU A 269 -15.57 -17.68 -14.23
C GLU A 269 -15.16 -16.29 -13.72
N GLU A 270 -15.63 -15.93 -12.54
CA GLU A 270 -15.31 -14.66 -11.91
C GLU A 270 -13.85 -14.63 -11.43
N THR A 271 -13.37 -15.75 -10.88
CA THR A 271 -11.98 -15.94 -10.50
C THR A 271 -11.05 -15.90 -11.72
N GLU A 272 -11.45 -16.52 -12.84
CA GLU A 272 -10.75 -16.41 -14.14
C GLU A 272 -10.69 -14.95 -14.61
N ALA A 273 -11.78 -14.19 -14.49
CA ALA A 273 -11.83 -12.80 -14.91
C ALA A 273 -10.95 -11.87 -14.05
N VAL A 274 -10.91 -12.08 -12.73
CA VAL A 274 -9.97 -11.37 -11.84
C VAL A 274 -8.54 -11.71 -12.24
N LEU A 275 -8.24 -12.98 -12.49
CA LEU A 275 -6.91 -13.37 -12.94
C LEU A 275 -6.54 -12.77 -14.30
N ALA A 276 -7.48 -12.67 -15.22
CA ALA A 276 -7.24 -12.04 -16.54
C ALA A 276 -6.92 -10.55 -16.36
N HIS A 277 -7.58 -9.83 -15.43
CA HIS A 277 -7.25 -8.45 -15.07
C HIS A 277 -5.81 -8.35 -14.55
N GLU A 278 -5.43 -9.21 -13.60
CA GLU A 278 -4.07 -9.25 -13.05
C GLU A 278 -3.02 -9.56 -14.14
N LEU A 279 -3.33 -10.49 -15.07
CA LEU A 279 -2.48 -10.77 -16.24
C LEU A 279 -2.33 -9.55 -17.14
N GLY A 280 -3.37 -8.70 -17.25
CA GLY A 280 -3.35 -7.44 -17.97
C GLY A 280 -2.23 -6.52 -17.45
N HIS A 281 -2.10 -6.35 -16.12
CA HIS A 281 -1.00 -5.60 -15.53
C HIS A 281 0.37 -6.14 -15.97
N PHE A 282 0.49 -7.44 -16.05
CA PHE A 282 1.73 -8.08 -16.44
C PHE A 282 2.05 -7.89 -17.91
N LYS A 283 1.08 -8.14 -18.81
CA LYS A 283 1.23 -8.01 -20.27
C LYS A 283 1.49 -6.57 -20.70
N LYS A 284 0.84 -5.59 -20.07
CA LYS A 284 1.05 -4.16 -20.31
C LYS A 284 2.31 -3.61 -19.60
N ARG A 285 3.08 -4.48 -18.93
CA ARG A 285 4.34 -4.15 -18.23
C ARG A 285 4.18 -3.06 -17.15
N HIS A 286 3.02 -2.99 -16.49
CA HIS A 286 2.77 -1.98 -15.46
C HIS A 286 3.77 -2.08 -14.32
N VAL A 287 4.11 -3.31 -13.88
CA VAL A 287 5.13 -3.56 -12.85
C VAL A 287 6.48 -2.96 -13.22
N LEU A 288 6.91 -3.10 -14.48
CA LEU A 288 8.19 -2.53 -14.94
C LEU A 288 8.15 -0.99 -15.01
N LYS A 289 7.00 -0.42 -15.43
CA LYS A 289 6.81 1.04 -15.44
C LYS A 289 6.88 1.60 -14.00
N HIS A 290 6.16 0.97 -13.05
CA HIS A 290 6.21 1.36 -11.65
C HIS A 290 7.62 1.21 -11.06
N LEU A 291 8.33 0.14 -11.40
CA LEU A 291 9.71 -0.07 -10.96
C LEU A 291 10.64 1.03 -11.49
N ALA A 292 10.53 1.40 -12.77
CA ALA A 292 11.34 2.46 -13.36
C ALA A 292 11.07 3.81 -12.68
N VAL A 293 9.80 4.13 -12.41
CA VAL A 293 9.41 5.35 -11.65
C VAL A 293 10.02 5.31 -10.25
N ALA A 294 9.88 4.21 -9.52
CA ALA A 294 10.44 4.06 -8.17
C ALA A 294 11.97 4.19 -8.15
N MET A 295 12.67 3.59 -9.12
CA MET A 295 14.10 3.72 -9.27
C MET A 295 14.53 5.17 -9.51
N THR A 296 13.80 5.91 -10.35
CA THR A 296 14.07 7.31 -10.61
C THR A 296 13.82 8.18 -9.37
N PHE A 297 12.69 7.97 -8.69
CA PHE A 297 12.38 8.69 -7.46
C PHE A 297 13.43 8.46 -6.36
N THR A 298 13.86 7.21 -6.17
CA THR A 298 14.88 6.90 -5.16
C THR A 298 16.25 7.43 -5.53
N LEU A 299 16.61 7.48 -6.83
CA LEU A 299 17.84 8.12 -7.30
C LEU A 299 17.84 9.61 -6.97
N VAL A 300 16.78 10.32 -7.34
CA VAL A 300 16.61 11.74 -7.05
C VAL A 300 16.57 11.97 -5.53
N GLY A 301 15.88 11.12 -4.78
CA GLY A 301 15.81 11.21 -3.33
C GLY A 301 17.17 11.06 -2.66
N LEU A 302 17.97 10.08 -3.04
CA LEU A 302 19.32 9.87 -2.48
C LEU A 302 20.29 10.97 -2.91
N TRP A 303 20.20 11.45 -4.14
CA TRP A 303 20.95 12.63 -4.58
C TRP A 303 20.59 13.86 -3.72
N LEU A 304 19.30 14.10 -3.49
CA LEU A 304 18.81 15.20 -2.65
C LEU A 304 19.30 15.03 -1.21
N LEU A 305 19.24 13.80 -0.65
CA LEU A 305 19.80 13.52 0.66
C LEU A 305 21.30 13.80 0.71
N GLY A 306 22.04 13.43 -0.35
CA GLY A 306 23.48 13.74 -0.46
C GLY A 306 23.76 15.23 -0.34
N TRP A 307 22.95 16.05 -0.99
CA TRP A 307 23.06 17.49 -0.89
C TRP A 307 22.61 18.04 0.47
N LEU A 308 21.42 17.61 0.97
CA LEU A 308 20.85 18.08 2.24
C LEU A 308 21.73 17.72 3.44
N SER A 309 22.40 16.57 3.42
CA SER A 309 23.25 16.11 4.53
C SER A 309 24.41 17.05 4.84
N THR A 310 24.81 17.88 3.89
CA THR A 310 25.87 18.88 4.04
C THR A 310 25.35 20.27 4.44
N GLN A 311 24.05 20.46 4.55
CA GLN A 311 23.42 21.76 4.77
C GLN A 311 23.02 21.94 6.24
N GLU A 312 23.68 22.79 6.98
CA GLU A 312 23.34 23.09 8.38
C GLU A 312 21.90 23.57 8.55
N TRP A 313 21.41 24.40 7.61
CA TRP A 313 20.04 24.93 7.67
C TRP A 313 18.97 23.82 7.61
N PHE A 314 19.28 22.66 7.05
CA PHE A 314 18.37 21.50 7.00
C PHE A 314 18.13 20.94 8.40
N TYR A 315 19.18 20.74 9.19
CA TYR A 315 19.10 20.27 10.58
C TYR A 315 18.45 21.31 11.47
N GLN A 316 19.00 22.52 11.48
CA GLN A 316 18.52 23.62 12.33
C GLN A 316 17.08 24.01 11.99
N GLY A 317 16.70 23.97 10.72
CA GLY A 317 15.35 24.23 10.24
C GLY A 317 14.31 23.20 10.72
N LEU A 318 14.76 21.98 11.05
CA LEU A 318 13.95 20.92 11.66
C LEU A 318 14.18 20.77 13.18
N GLY A 319 14.82 21.77 13.82
CA GLY A 319 15.01 21.81 15.27
C GLY A 319 16.12 20.91 15.80
N VAL A 320 17.04 20.46 14.94
CA VAL A 320 18.17 19.60 15.33
C VAL A 320 19.46 20.38 15.30
N THR A 321 20.24 20.29 16.39
CA THR A 321 21.48 21.08 16.59
C THR A 321 22.74 20.31 16.19
N SER A 322 22.69 18.98 16.31
CA SER A 322 23.84 18.13 15.96
C SER A 322 23.74 17.64 14.49
N VAL A 323 24.90 17.42 13.88
CA VAL A 323 25.02 16.96 12.49
C VAL A 323 25.64 15.58 12.47
N SER A 324 24.97 14.62 11.82
CA SER A 324 25.50 13.29 11.56
C SER A 324 24.78 12.63 10.38
N ASN A 325 25.40 11.61 9.78
CA ASN A 325 24.79 10.84 8.68
C ASN A 325 23.46 10.20 9.08
N ALA A 326 23.40 9.66 10.29
CA ALA A 326 22.17 9.05 10.83
C ALA A 326 21.04 10.07 11.01
N LEU A 327 21.38 11.28 11.50
CA LEU A 327 20.41 12.37 11.65
C LEU A 327 19.96 12.92 10.29
N ALA A 328 20.88 13.06 9.31
CA ALA A 328 20.51 13.42 7.96
C ALA A 328 19.49 12.44 7.37
N LEU A 329 19.76 11.14 7.47
CA LEU A 329 18.88 10.10 6.97
C LEU A 329 17.52 10.13 7.71
N LEU A 330 17.52 10.23 9.03
CA LEU A 330 16.29 10.27 9.83
C LEU A 330 15.44 11.50 9.50
N LEU A 331 16.05 12.70 9.47
CA LEU A 331 15.35 13.95 9.13
C LEU A 331 14.81 13.91 7.71
N PHE A 332 15.55 13.34 6.78
CA PHE A 332 15.10 13.16 5.41
C PHE A 332 13.87 12.25 5.34
N MET A 333 13.89 11.11 6.02
CA MET A 333 12.75 10.18 6.09
C MET A 333 11.51 10.83 6.71
N LEU A 334 11.67 11.75 7.65
CA LEU A 334 10.56 12.47 8.28
C LEU A 334 10.03 13.64 7.45
N SER A 335 10.91 14.38 6.79
CA SER A 335 10.52 15.60 6.08
C SER A 335 10.04 15.37 4.65
N VAL A 336 10.62 14.43 3.91
CA VAL A 336 10.29 14.20 2.50
C VAL A 336 8.81 13.87 2.27
N PRO A 337 8.16 13.00 3.08
CA PRO A 337 6.73 12.71 2.91
C PRO A 337 5.84 13.95 2.97
N ILE A 338 6.21 14.96 3.76
CA ILE A 338 5.47 16.22 3.88
C ILE A 338 5.43 17.01 2.57
N PHE A 339 6.46 16.87 1.74
CA PHE A 339 6.52 17.52 0.43
C PHE A 339 5.98 16.63 -0.69
N THR A 340 6.25 15.33 -0.63
CA THR A 340 5.87 14.40 -1.70
C THR A 340 4.40 14.02 -1.69
N GLN A 341 3.65 14.22 -0.59
CA GLN A 341 2.21 13.99 -0.53
C GLN A 341 1.44 14.74 -1.63
N PHE A 342 1.91 15.92 -2.04
CA PHE A 342 1.31 16.70 -3.12
C PHE A 342 1.46 16.08 -4.52
N MET A 343 2.36 15.09 -4.67
CA MET A 343 2.54 14.32 -5.91
C MET A 343 1.63 13.07 -5.96
N GLN A 344 1.01 12.69 -4.84
CA GLN A 344 0.17 11.49 -4.75
C GLN A 344 -0.96 11.45 -5.78
N PRO A 345 -1.72 12.55 -6.07
CA PRO A 345 -2.77 12.52 -7.08
C PRO A 345 -2.27 12.18 -8.48
N VAL A 346 -1.04 12.61 -8.81
CA VAL A 346 -0.41 12.31 -10.12
C VAL A 346 -0.09 10.81 -10.22
N GLY A 347 0.50 10.23 -9.16
CA GLY A 347 0.78 8.80 -9.09
C GLY A 347 -0.49 7.96 -9.20
N ASN A 348 -1.53 8.34 -8.45
CA ASN A 348 -2.82 7.65 -8.46
C ASN A 348 -3.54 7.78 -9.82
N TRP A 349 -3.43 8.93 -10.47
CA TRP A 349 -3.97 9.10 -11.82
C TRP A 349 -3.30 8.15 -12.83
N LEU A 350 -1.97 8.00 -12.79
CA LEU A 350 -1.24 7.05 -13.64
C LEU A 350 -1.65 5.60 -13.32
N SER A 351 -1.80 5.27 -12.04
CA SER A 351 -2.24 3.93 -11.60
C SER A 351 -3.63 3.60 -12.15
N ARG A 352 -4.60 4.52 -12.01
CA ARG A 352 -5.95 4.31 -12.53
C ARG A 352 -6.01 4.13 -14.06
N ARG A 353 -5.10 4.73 -14.82
CA ARG A 353 -4.98 4.44 -16.26
C ARG A 353 -4.56 3.00 -16.51
N HIS A 354 -3.62 2.49 -15.73
CA HIS A 354 -3.18 1.11 -15.82
C HIS A 354 -4.31 0.13 -15.46
N GLU A 355 -5.19 0.50 -14.53
CA GLU A 355 -6.37 -0.30 -14.18
C GLU A 355 -7.33 -0.47 -15.37
N PHE A 356 -7.62 0.62 -16.08
CA PHE A 356 -8.46 0.52 -17.28
C PHE A 356 -7.81 -0.30 -18.40
N GLU A 357 -6.48 -0.21 -18.57
CA GLU A 357 -5.75 -1.06 -19.53
C GLU A 357 -5.82 -2.55 -19.12
N ALA A 358 -5.84 -2.85 -17.82
CA ALA A 358 -6.00 -4.21 -17.29
C ALA A 358 -7.44 -4.71 -17.41
N ASP A 359 -8.43 -3.84 -17.18
CA ASP A 359 -9.86 -4.13 -17.38
C ASP A 359 -10.15 -4.45 -18.84
N ASP A 360 -9.58 -3.68 -19.77
CA ASP A 360 -9.70 -3.94 -21.21
C ASP A 360 -9.12 -5.30 -21.60
N PHE A 361 -7.95 -5.63 -21.05
CA PHE A 361 -7.33 -6.94 -21.27
C PHE A 361 -8.19 -8.08 -20.71
N ALA A 362 -8.78 -7.91 -19.52
CA ALA A 362 -9.68 -8.91 -18.93
C ALA A 362 -10.95 -9.07 -19.77
N HIS A 363 -11.54 -7.98 -20.24
CA HIS A 363 -12.69 -8.03 -21.14
C HIS A 363 -12.40 -8.84 -22.43
N GLU A 364 -11.25 -8.61 -23.07
CA GLU A 364 -10.83 -9.33 -24.27
C GLU A 364 -10.61 -10.85 -24.05
N ASN A 365 -10.24 -11.25 -22.81
CA ASN A 365 -9.81 -12.62 -22.51
C ASN A 365 -10.79 -13.46 -21.69
N SER A 366 -11.70 -12.84 -20.92
CA SER A 366 -12.65 -13.55 -20.04
C SER A 366 -14.08 -13.01 -20.10
N GLY A 367 -14.29 -11.92 -20.86
CA GLY A 367 -15.58 -11.23 -20.93
C GLY A 367 -15.81 -10.23 -19.79
N ALA A 368 -16.54 -9.14 -20.08
CA ALA A 368 -16.77 -8.07 -19.13
C ALA A 368 -17.73 -8.48 -17.99
N GLU A 369 -18.71 -9.34 -18.27
CA GLU A 369 -19.77 -9.68 -17.31
C GLU A 369 -19.20 -10.38 -16.06
N HIS A 370 -18.30 -11.35 -16.23
CA HIS A 370 -17.68 -12.05 -15.10
C HIS A 370 -16.81 -11.12 -14.25
N LEU A 371 -16.06 -10.19 -14.88
CA LEU A 371 -15.29 -9.20 -14.12
C LEU A 371 -16.19 -8.21 -13.37
N ILE A 372 -17.29 -7.76 -13.98
CA ILE A 372 -18.29 -6.89 -13.32
C ILE A 372 -18.88 -7.62 -12.12
N ASN A 373 -19.27 -8.89 -12.26
CA ASN A 373 -19.82 -9.69 -11.17
C ASN A 373 -18.80 -9.86 -10.03
N ALA A 374 -17.55 -10.20 -10.37
CA ALA A 374 -16.46 -10.28 -9.41
C ALA A 374 -16.24 -8.97 -8.65
N LEU A 375 -16.20 -7.82 -9.35
CA LEU A 375 -16.05 -6.51 -8.73
C LEU A 375 -17.18 -6.21 -7.75
N VAL A 376 -18.44 -6.52 -8.09
CA VAL A 376 -19.59 -6.30 -7.20
C VAL A 376 -19.47 -7.18 -5.96
N LYS A 377 -19.14 -8.47 -6.12
CA LYS A 377 -18.94 -9.40 -4.99
C LYS A 377 -17.78 -8.93 -4.10
N LEU A 378 -16.64 -8.55 -4.66
CA LEU A 378 -15.49 -8.04 -3.90
C LEU A 378 -15.83 -6.77 -3.10
N TYR A 379 -16.58 -5.84 -3.69
CA TYR A 379 -17.00 -4.62 -2.99
C TYR A 379 -17.96 -4.93 -1.85
N ARG A 380 -18.87 -5.89 -2.05
CA ARG A 380 -19.79 -6.36 -1.01
C ARG A 380 -19.05 -7.04 0.14
N GLU A 381 -18.23 -8.04 -0.15
CA GLU A 381 -17.51 -8.82 0.85
C GLU A 381 -16.49 -7.97 1.64
N ASN A 382 -15.85 -7.00 1.00
CA ASN A 382 -14.92 -6.09 1.65
C ASN A 382 -15.58 -4.87 2.29
N ALA A 383 -16.91 -4.77 2.26
CA ALA A 383 -17.69 -3.59 2.66
C ALA A 383 -17.07 -2.28 2.15
N SER A 384 -16.69 -2.27 0.88
CA SER A 384 -16.17 -1.07 0.22
C SER A 384 -17.33 -0.15 -0.16
N THR A 385 -17.19 1.16 0.09
CA THR A 385 -18.26 2.11 -0.23
C THR A 385 -18.57 2.12 -1.73
N LEU A 386 -19.87 2.04 -2.08
CA LEU A 386 -20.34 2.14 -3.46
C LEU A 386 -20.48 3.59 -3.94
N THR A 387 -20.40 4.54 -3.02
CA THR A 387 -20.58 5.97 -3.28
C THR A 387 -19.40 6.78 -2.75
N PRO A 388 -18.18 6.57 -3.26
CA PRO A 388 -17.04 7.39 -2.88
C PRO A 388 -17.19 8.81 -3.43
N ASP A 389 -16.70 9.81 -2.71
CA ASP A 389 -16.61 11.17 -3.22
C ASP A 389 -15.61 11.22 -4.40
N PRO A 390 -15.97 11.75 -5.56
CA PRO A 390 -15.10 11.72 -6.74
C PRO A 390 -13.76 12.44 -6.55
N LEU A 391 -13.72 13.52 -5.78
CA LEU A 391 -12.48 14.27 -5.56
C LEU A 391 -11.57 13.56 -4.54
N TYR A 392 -12.15 12.99 -3.47
CA TYR A 392 -11.43 12.14 -2.55
C TYR A 392 -10.82 10.94 -3.27
N SER A 393 -11.61 10.26 -4.09
CA SER A 393 -11.16 9.13 -4.90
C SER A 393 -10.07 9.55 -5.91
N ALA A 394 -10.22 10.70 -6.57
CA ALA A 394 -9.20 11.21 -7.48
C ALA A 394 -7.85 11.46 -6.79
N TYR A 395 -7.87 11.86 -5.53
CA TYR A 395 -6.67 12.13 -4.73
C TYR A 395 -6.04 10.85 -4.14
N HIS A 396 -6.86 9.95 -3.56
CA HIS A 396 -6.38 8.83 -2.73
C HIS A 396 -6.37 7.47 -3.44
N ASP A 397 -7.32 7.21 -4.35
CA ASP A 397 -7.52 5.88 -4.89
C ASP A 397 -6.57 5.60 -6.06
N SER A 398 -5.72 4.60 -5.91
CA SER A 398 -4.89 4.05 -6.99
C SER A 398 -5.71 3.20 -7.98
N HIS A 399 -6.86 2.66 -7.55
CA HIS A 399 -7.82 1.94 -8.38
C HIS A 399 -9.08 2.79 -8.60
N PRO A 400 -9.66 2.85 -9.82
CA PRO A 400 -10.93 3.51 -10.01
C PRO A 400 -12.02 2.82 -9.17
N PRO A 401 -12.97 3.56 -8.58
CA PRO A 401 -14.10 2.95 -7.87
C PRO A 401 -14.89 1.99 -8.75
N ALA A 402 -15.50 0.94 -8.14
CA ALA A 402 -16.27 -0.06 -8.89
C ALA A 402 -17.34 0.55 -9.81
N PRO A 403 -18.12 1.58 -9.44
CA PRO A 403 -19.07 2.19 -10.35
C PRO A 403 -18.43 2.71 -11.64
N VAL A 404 -17.21 3.26 -11.55
CA VAL A 404 -16.47 3.80 -12.69
C VAL A 404 -15.94 2.68 -13.59
N ARG A 405 -15.39 1.61 -12.98
CA ARG A 405 -14.90 0.42 -13.71
C ARG A 405 -16.05 -0.33 -14.38
N ILE A 406 -17.18 -0.50 -13.70
CA ILE A 406 -18.39 -1.13 -14.27
C ILE A 406 -18.91 -0.32 -15.46
N ALA A 407 -18.99 1.01 -15.34
CA ALA A 407 -19.41 1.87 -16.45
C ALA A 407 -18.46 1.74 -17.66
N HIS A 408 -17.13 1.70 -17.40
CA HIS A 408 -16.12 1.48 -18.44
C HIS A 408 -16.30 0.13 -19.15
N LEU A 409 -16.40 -0.95 -18.40
CA LEU A 409 -16.57 -2.31 -18.93
C LEU A 409 -17.91 -2.47 -19.69
N SER A 410 -18.99 -1.87 -19.17
CA SER A 410 -20.32 -1.93 -19.82
C SER A 410 -20.40 -1.14 -21.12
N SER A 411 -19.51 -0.18 -21.34
CA SER A 411 -19.45 0.62 -22.57
C SER A 411 -18.74 -0.09 -23.74
N LYS A 412 -18.08 -1.24 -23.47
CA LYS A 412 -17.30 -1.96 -24.48
C LYS A 412 -18.20 -2.74 -25.45
N PRO A 413 -17.85 -2.80 -26.75
CA PRO A 413 -18.55 -3.63 -27.73
C PRO A 413 -18.44 -5.12 -27.37
N GLY A 414 -19.53 -5.86 -27.43
CA GLY A 414 -19.61 -7.28 -27.05
C GLY A 414 -20.58 -7.56 -25.90
N ASN A 415 -20.85 -6.60 -25.01
CA ASN A 415 -21.88 -6.73 -23.97
C ASN A 415 -23.32 -6.56 -24.48
N LEU A 416 -23.52 -6.15 -25.72
CA LEU A 416 -24.86 -5.93 -26.32
C LEU A 416 -25.42 -7.11 -27.13
N GLN A 417 -24.67 -8.21 -27.31
CA GLN A 417 -25.11 -9.32 -28.17
C GLN A 417 -25.97 -10.38 -27.50
N THR A 418 -26.23 -10.35 -26.19
CA THR A 418 -27.09 -11.35 -25.53
C THR A 418 -28.53 -10.91 -25.28
N LYS A 419 -28.96 -9.73 -25.77
CA LYS A 419 -30.38 -9.29 -25.68
C LYS A 419 -31.15 -9.24 -27.00
N GLY A 420 -30.60 -9.78 -28.11
CA GLY A 420 -31.19 -9.65 -29.43
C GLY A 420 -31.63 -10.90 -30.15
N GLU A 421 -31.44 -12.11 -29.61
CA GLU A 421 -31.86 -13.36 -30.29
C GLU A 421 -32.85 -14.20 -29.45
N ALA A 422 -33.98 -13.61 -29.16
CA ALA A 422 -35.15 -14.36 -28.77
C ALA A 422 -36.41 -13.59 -29.19
N PHE A 423 -36.60 -13.51 -30.51
CA PHE A 423 -37.92 -13.29 -31.14
C PHE A 423 -37.73 -13.15 -32.66
N THR A 424 -37.63 -14.27 -33.37
CA THR A 424 -38.26 -14.53 -34.68
C THR A 424 -38.59 -16.02 -34.75
#